data_04526bd64b05bbcb16a7c3e04982e2c4
#
_entry.id   04526bd64b05bbcb16a7c3e04982e2c4
#
_cell.length_a   1.000
_cell.length_b   1.000
_cell.length_c   1.000
_cell.angle_alpha   90.00
_cell.angle_beta   90.00
_cell.angle_gamma   90.00
#
_symmetry.space_group_name_H-M   'P 1'
#
loop_
_entity.id
_entity.type
_entity.pdbx_description
1 polymer ?
#
loop_
_entity_poly.entity_id
_entity_poly.type
_entity_poly.pdbx_seq_one_letter_code
_entity_poly.pdbx_strand_id
1 'polypeptide(L)'
;MLALALAAVLAQAPTPSTPSKKDAYLAAKQDAHTRRPARATQRADRPIWARNLRTHEIRALTGPSGLAEGAAGQAGRSAFFRCWFTHGEGPIPAALVAVIVAAAEHFEVREVQIISGFRHPKYNLLLTKKGREVATKSQHPLGNAIDFLLPEVEARELYEWLLGTHDGGVGFYPISEFVHIDLARKRTWRGT
;
A
#
# COMPACT_ATOMS: atom_id res chain seq x y z
N MET A 1 -65.57 -49.84 11.45
CA MET A 1 -64.25 -49.45 12.01
C MET A 1 -63.37 -49.06 10.84
N LEU A 2 -63.24 -47.74 10.62
CA LEU A 2 -62.41 -47.18 9.56
C LEU A 2 -61.06 -46.81 10.15
N ALA A 3 -59.95 -47.39 9.64
CA ALA A 3 -58.57 -47.04 10.01
C ALA A 3 -58.06 -45.96 9.07
N LEU A 4 -57.81 -44.76 9.61
CA LEU A 4 -57.12 -43.66 8.89
C LEU A 4 -55.61 -43.95 8.93
N ALA A 5 -55.01 -44.14 7.74
CA ALA A 5 -53.56 -44.15 7.62
C ALA A 5 -53.01 -42.73 7.42
N LEU A 6 -52.24 -42.26 8.36
CA LEU A 6 -51.55 -40.97 8.31
C LEU A 6 -50.24 -41.14 7.57
N ALA A 7 -50.15 -40.64 6.33
CA ALA A 7 -48.90 -40.63 5.56
C ALA A 7 -48.05 -39.41 6.01
N ALA A 8 -46.94 -39.66 6.68
CA ALA A 8 -45.93 -38.65 7.03
C ALA A 8 -45.08 -38.29 5.79
N VAL A 9 -45.24 -37.07 5.28
CA VAL A 9 -44.36 -36.50 4.25
C VAL A 9 -43.08 -36.06 4.92
N LEU A 10 -42.00 -36.83 4.75
CA LEU A 10 -40.66 -36.44 5.15
C LEU A 10 -40.18 -35.38 4.14
N ALA A 11 -40.12 -34.10 4.60
CA ALA A 11 -39.49 -33.01 3.88
C ALA A 11 -37.96 -33.28 3.84
N GLN A 12 -37.46 -33.59 2.66
CA GLN A 12 -36.00 -33.70 2.44
C GLN A 12 -35.36 -32.31 2.56
N ALA A 13 -34.38 -32.20 3.46
CA ALA A 13 -33.55 -30.99 3.55
C ALA A 13 -32.78 -30.79 2.24
N PRO A 14 -32.64 -29.52 1.77
CA PRO A 14 -31.90 -29.24 0.53
C PRO A 14 -30.43 -29.69 0.69
N THR A 15 -29.97 -30.47 -0.29
CA THR A 15 -28.55 -30.85 -0.38
C THR A 15 -27.70 -29.61 -0.57
N PRO A 16 -26.58 -29.45 0.15
CA PRO A 16 -25.68 -28.31 -0.01
C PRO A 16 -25.12 -28.31 -1.44
N SER A 17 -25.33 -27.23 -2.15
CA SER A 17 -24.78 -27.04 -3.50
C SER A 17 -23.26 -26.93 -3.43
N THR A 18 -22.56 -27.59 -4.35
CA THR A 18 -21.12 -27.46 -4.49
C THR A 18 -20.77 -26.00 -4.80
N PRO A 19 -19.85 -25.35 -4.04
CA PRO A 19 -19.51 -23.94 -4.26
C PRO A 19 -18.93 -23.74 -5.65
N SER A 20 -19.30 -22.63 -6.29
CA SER A 20 -18.75 -22.29 -7.61
C SER A 20 -17.24 -22.02 -7.50
N LYS A 21 -16.53 -22.10 -8.65
CA LYS A 21 -15.08 -21.75 -8.69
C LYS A 21 -14.83 -20.33 -8.17
N LYS A 22 -15.77 -19.41 -8.36
CA LYS A 22 -15.71 -18.03 -7.85
C LYS A 22 -15.83 -18.00 -6.33
N ASP A 23 -16.75 -18.77 -5.76
CA ASP A 23 -16.95 -18.82 -4.30
C ASP A 23 -15.77 -19.50 -3.61
N ALA A 24 -15.19 -20.54 -4.23
CA ALA A 24 -13.97 -21.19 -3.76
C ALA A 24 -12.76 -20.22 -3.80
N TYR A 25 -12.65 -19.41 -4.85
CA TYR A 25 -11.60 -18.38 -4.96
C TYR A 25 -11.76 -17.27 -3.90
N LEU A 26 -13.00 -16.79 -3.70
CA LEU A 26 -13.29 -15.76 -2.70
C LEU A 26 -13.08 -16.29 -1.28
N ALA A 27 -13.49 -17.53 -1.00
CA ALA A 27 -13.25 -18.19 0.29
C ALA A 27 -11.75 -18.41 0.53
N ALA A 28 -10.99 -18.83 -0.49
CA ALA A 28 -9.53 -18.97 -0.38
C ALA A 28 -8.83 -17.61 -0.15
N LYS A 29 -9.34 -16.55 -0.77
CA LYS A 29 -8.84 -15.18 -0.57
C LYS A 29 -9.17 -14.67 0.85
N GLN A 30 -10.36 -14.95 1.37
CA GLN A 30 -10.75 -14.66 2.75
C GLN A 30 -9.97 -15.49 3.77
N ASP A 31 -9.74 -16.79 3.50
CA ASP A 31 -8.94 -17.67 4.37
C ASP A 31 -7.46 -17.26 4.38
N ALA A 32 -6.91 -16.81 3.27
CA ALA A 32 -5.56 -16.25 3.23
C ALA A 32 -5.45 -14.95 4.06
N HIS A 33 -6.55 -14.19 4.16
CA HIS A 33 -6.64 -12.99 4.99
C HIS A 33 -6.80 -13.32 6.48
N THR A 34 -7.61 -14.33 6.82
CA THR A 34 -7.84 -14.75 8.21
C THR A 34 -6.72 -15.64 8.75
N ARG A 35 -6.01 -16.38 7.91
CA ARG A 35 -4.75 -17.06 8.23
C ARG A 35 -3.55 -16.14 8.12
N ARG A 36 -3.68 -14.92 8.59
CA ARG A 36 -2.49 -14.16 8.96
C ARG A 36 -1.73 -15.05 9.97
N PRO A 37 -0.55 -15.60 9.64
CA PRO A 37 0.20 -16.37 10.62
C PRO A 37 0.33 -15.49 11.84
N ALA A 38 0.11 -16.07 13.04
CA ALA A 38 0.35 -15.33 14.29
C ALA A 38 1.70 -14.66 14.09
N ARG A 39 1.68 -13.31 13.91
CA ARG A 39 2.89 -12.54 13.63
C ARG A 39 3.86 -12.92 14.72
N ALA A 40 4.86 -13.72 14.38
CA ALA A 40 6.00 -13.89 15.24
C ALA A 40 6.40 -12.46 15.58
N THR A 41 6.34 -12.10 16.86
CA THR A 41 6.67 -10.78 17.38
C THR A 41 7.97 -10.36 16.69
N GLN A 42 7.83 -9.63 15.59
CA GLN A 42 8.98 -9.16 14.82
C GLN A 42 9.63 -8.18 15.78
N ARG A 43 10.84 -8.53 16.21
CA ARG A 43 11.57 -7.75 17.20
C ARG A 43 11.61 -6.31 16.75
N ALA A 44 11.23 -5.39 17.63
CA ALA A 44 11.25 -3.95 17.37
C ALA A 44 12.63 -3.44 16.93
N ASP A 45 13.69 -4.24 17.19
CA ASP A 45 15.08 -3.97 16.84
C ASP A 45 15.45 -4.25 15.37
N ARG A 46 14.57 -4.89 14.59
CA ARG A 46 14.85 -5.15 13.18
C ARG A 46 14.55 -3.93 12.31
N PRO A 47 15.45 -3.56 11.39
CA PRO A 47 15.22 -2.45 10.51
C PRO A 47 14.00 -2.67 9.60
N ILE A 48 13.31 -1.59 9.27
CA ILE A 48 12.30 -1.57 8.23
C ILE A 48 13.02 -1.36 6.90
N TRP A 49 12.67 -2.17 5.91
CA TRP A 49 13.28 -2.14 4.58
C TRP A 49 12.31 -1.59 3.55
N ALA A 50 12.79 -0.78 2.63
CA ALA A 50 12.05 -0.35 1.45
C ALA A 50 12.60 -1.04 0.20
N ARG A 51 11.68 -1.56 -0.62
CA ARG A 51 11.94 -2.08 -1.95
C ARG A 51 11.36 -1.12 -2.98
N ASN A 52 12.18 -0.55 -3.83
CA ASN A 52 11.70 0.24 -4.97
C ASN A 52 11.28 -0.70 -6.11
N LEU A 53 10.00 -0.72 -6.46
CA LEU A 53 9.44 -1.62 -7.47
C LEU A 53 9.89 -1.30 -8.90
N ARG A 54 10.46 -0.12 -9.14
CA ARG A 54 10.91 0.31 -10.47
C ARG A 54 12.41 0.13 -10.70
N THR A 55 13.21 0.32 -9.66
CA THR A 55 14.67 0.16 -9.75
C THR A 55 15.15 -1.16 -9.16
N HIS A 56 14.26 -1.91 -8.48
CA HIS A 56 14.53 -3.16 -7.77
C HIS A 56 15.53 -3.01 -6.60
N GLU A 57 15.89 -1.79 -6.24
CA GLU A 57 16.79 -1.52 -5.12
C GLU A 57 16.09 -1.75 -3.78
N ILE A 58 16.87 -2.21 -2.80
CA ILE A 58 16.42 -2.40 -1.43
C ILE A 58 17.31 -1.55 -0.52
N ARG A 59 16.70 -0.76 0.38
CA ARG A 59 17.38 0.07 1.37
C ARG A 59 16.70 -0.01 2.72
N ALA A 60 17.47 0.04 3.79
CA ALA A 60 16.93 0.21 5.13
C ALA A 60 16.32 1.62 5.27
N LEU A 61 15.12 1.71 5.83
CA LEU A 61 14.51 3.00 6.20
C LEU A 61 14.95 3.40 7.61
N THR A 62 15.15 2.44 8.51
CA THR A 62 15.52 2.66 9.91
C THR A 62 16.88 2.03 10.22
N GLY A 63 17.44 2.37 11.38
CA GLY A 63 18.75 1.90 11.84
C GLY A 63 19.92 2.80 11.39
N PRO A 64 21.18 2.45 11.72
CA PRO A 64 22.35 3.33 11.53
C PRO A 64 22.59 3.80 10.09
N SER A 65 22.20 2.98 9.12
CA SER A 65 22.31 3.29 7.67
C SER A 65 20.94 3.62 7.05
N GLY A 66 19.92 3.89 7.86
CA GLY A 66 18.56 4.11 7.41
C GLY A 66 18.38 5.44 6.68
N LEU A 67 17.43 5.45 5.74
CA LEU A 67 17.09 6.65 4.97
C LEU A 67 16.31 7.69 5.77
N ALA A 68 15.73 7.32 6.91
CA ALA A 68 14.91 8.22 7.73
C ALA A 68 15.75 9.32 8.41
N GLU A 69 16.98 9.04 8.79
CA GLU A 69 17.79 9.91 9.67
C GLU A 69 19.15 10.30 9.08
N GLY A 70 19.65 11.47 9.52
CA GLY A 70 21.02 11.93 9.33
C GLY A 70 21.36 12.61 7.99
N ALA A 71 22.53 13.28 7.93
CA ALA A 71 23.00 14.00 6.74
C ALA A 71 23.29 13.08 5.54
N ALA A 72 23.83 11.89 5.78
CA ALA A 72 23.96 10.85 4.75
C ALA A 72 22.59 10.38 4.24
N GLY A 73 21.55 10.52 5.04
CA GLY A 73 20.18 10.17 4.68
C GLY A 73 19.60 11.01 3.54
N GLN A 74 19.90 12.32 3.44
CA GLN A 74 19.39 13.14 2.32
C GLN A 74 19.88 12.65 0.97
N ALA A 75 21.17 12.42 0.80
CA ALA A 75 21.73 11.89 -0.45
C ALA A 75 21.20 10.48 -0.75
N GLY A 76 21.12 9.62 0.25
CA GLY A 76 20.55 8.28 0.13
C GLY A 76 19.07 8.32 -0.27
N ARG A 77 18.27 9.25 0.30
CA ARG A 77 16.87 9.45 -0.09
C ARG A 77 16.75 9.91 -1.54
N SER A 78 17.51 10.92 -1.95
CA SER A 78 17.49 11.43 -3.32
C SER A 78 17.83 10.34 -4.34
N ALA A 79 18.84 9.54 -4.07
CA ALA A 79 19.25 8.43 -4.92
C ALA A 79 18.20 7.29 -4.94
N PHE A 80 17.69 6.84 -3.79
CA PHE A 80 16.76 5.73 -3.71
C PHE A 80 15.37 6.05 -4.31
N PHE A 81 14.87 7.27 -4.09
CA PHE A 81 13.59 7.74 -4.57
C PHE A 81 13.67 8.48 -5.92
N ARG A 82 14.78 8.39 -6.65
CA ARG A 82 14.98 9.06 -7.95
C ARG A 82 13.94 8.65 -8.98
N CYS A 83 13.79 9.48 -9.99
CA CYS A 83 12.94 9.17 -11.14
C CYS A 83 13.49 7.95 -11.91
N TRP A 84 12.76 6.84 -11.90
CA TRP A 84 13.18 5.62 -12.59
C TRP A 84 13.34 5.79 -14.11
N PHE A 85 12.59 6.73 -14.72
CA PHE A 85 12.58 6.95 -16.16
C PHE A 85 13.75 7.79 -16.66
N THR A 86 14.15 8.82 -15.89
CA THR A 86 15.24 9.73 -16.28
C THR A 86 16.50 9.52 -15.47
N HIS A 87 16.46 8.70 -14.44
CA HIS A 87 17.47 8.55 -13.39
C HIS A 87 17.83 9.86 -12.67
N GLY A 88 17.08 10.94 -12.93
CA GLY A 88 17.25 12.22 -12.26
C GLY A 88 16.84 12.14 -10.78
N GLU A 89 17.63 12.73 -9.93
CA GLU A 89 17.41 12.83 -8.49
C GLU A 89 16.70 14.14 -8.14
N GLY A 90 15.96 14.13 -7.04
CA GLY A 90 15.35 15.30 -6.44
C GLY A 90 15.29 15.17 -4.93
N PRO A 91 15.08 16.27 -4.20
CA PRO A 91 15.01 16.23 -2.75
C PRO A 91 13.82 15.39 -2.31
N ILE A 92 14.04 14.50 -1.34
CA ILE A 92 12.98 13.78 -0.62
C ILE A 92 13.10 14.13 0.85
N PRO A 93 12.14 14.90 1.42
CA PRO A 93 12.14 15.25 2.83
C PRO A 93 12.10 14.02 3.74
N ALA A 94 12.84 14.07 4.85
CA ALA A 94 12.81 13.01 5.88
C ALA A 94 11.39 12.78 6.43
N ALA A 95 10.57 13.84 6.48
CA ALA A 95 9.19 13.77 6.95
C ALA A 95 8.33 12.75 6.17
N LEU A 96 8.51 12.62 4.85
CA LEU A 96 7.82 11.60 4.06
C LEU A 96 8.24 10.19 4.47
N VAL A 97 9.54 9.98 4.69
CA VAL A 97 10.06 8.68 5.12
C VAL A 97 9.59 8.35 6.53
N ALA A 98 9.51 9.35 7.42
CA ALA A 98 8.97 9.19 8.77
C ALA A 98 7.51 8.70 8.77
N VAL A 99 6.65 9.24 7.89
CA VAL A 99 5.26 8.76 7.73
C VAL A 99 5.23 7.29 7.31
N ILE A 100 6.08 6.90 6.36
CA ILE A 100 6.17 5.51 5.89
C ILE A 100 6.65 4.58 7.01
N VAL A 101 7.66 5.00 7.78
CA VAL A 101 8.16 4.25 8.94
C VAL A 101 7.07 4.08 9.99
N ALA A 102 6.37 5.18 10.35
CA ALA A 102 5.28 5.13 11.32
C ALA A 102 4.14 4.19 10.85
N ALA A 103 3.80 4.20 9.56
CA ALA A 103 2.83 3.25 9.01
C ALA A 103 3.31 1.80 9.14
N ALA A 104 4.57 1.52 8.76
CA ALA A 104 5.14 0.18 8.86
C ALA A 104 5.20 -0.32 10.31
N GLU A 105 5.49 0.56 11.27
CA GLU A 105 5.47 0.25 12.71
C GLU A 105 4.06 -0.03 13.20
N HIS A 106 3.09 0.82 12.85
CA HIS A 106 1.69 0.66 13.25
C HIS A 106 1.12 -0.69 12.78
N PHE A 107 1.36 -1.05 11.53
CA PHE A 107 0.92 -2.33 10.98
C PHE A 107 1.89 -3.49 11.27
N GLU A 108 2.94 -3.25 12.07
CA GLU A 108 4.00 -4.21 12.44
C GLU A 108 4.61 -4.94 11.22
N VAL A 109 4.70 -4.30 10.07
CA VAL A 109 5.38 -4.82 8.88
C VAL A 109 6.83 -4.36 8.82
N ARG A 110 7.69 -5.10 8.13
CA ARG A 110 9.12 -4.79 8.01
C ARG A 110 9.56 -4.60 6.56
N GLU A 111 8.65 -4.75 5.62
CA GLU A 111 8.86 -4.41 4.22
C GLU A 111 7.86 -3.34 3.77
N VAL A 112 8.37 -2.34 3.06
CA VAL A 112 7.59 -1.31 2.38
C VAL A 112 7.92 -1.37 0.90
N GLN A 113 6.94 -1.32 0.03
CA GLN A 113 7.14 -1.28 -1.41
C GLN A 113 6.88 0.13 -1.94
N ILE A 114 7.90 0.70 -2.60
CA ILE A 114 7.86 2.04 -3.18
C ILE A 114 7.54 1.92 -4.66
N ILE A 115 6.50 2.60 -5.09
CA ILE A 115 6.03 2.66 -6.48
C ILE A 115 6.63 3.86 -7.20
N SER A 116 6.64 5.03 -6.52
CA SER A 116 7.15 6.28 -7.07
C SER A 116 7.58 7.23 -5.95
N GLY A 117 8.72 7.89 -6.12
CA GLY A 117 9.16 9.01 -5.30
C GLY A 117 9.27 10.28 -6.14
N PHE A 118 10.48 10.84 -6.27
CA PHE A 118 10.71 11.97 -7.17
C PHE A 118 10.38 11.61 -8.62
N ARG A 119 9.63 12.48 -9.28
CA ARG A 119 9.24 12.32 -10.67
C ARG A 119 9.74 13.52 -11.47
N HIS A 120 10.78 13.33 -12.26
CA HIS A 120 11.34 14.40 -13.08
C HIS A 120 10.24 15.08 -13.92
N PRO A 121 10.20 16.41 -14.04
CA PRO A 121 9.16 17.14 -14.77
C PRO A 121 8.90 16.64 -16.19
N LYS A 122 9.96 16.26 -16.91
CA LYS A 122 9.87 15.65 -18.25
C LYS A 122 9.05 14.36 -18.25
N TYR A 123 9.24 13.49 -17.24
CA TYR A 123 8.47 12.26 -17.12
C TYR A 123 7.02 12.53 -16.70
N ASN A 124 6.81 13.49 -15.80
CA ASN A 124 5.47 13.91 -15.38
C ASN A 124 4.66 14.42 -16.59
N LEU A 125 5.26 15.25 -17.44
CA LEU A 125 4.64 15.75 -18.68
C LEU A 125 4.31 14.60 -19.65
N LEU A 126 5.19 13.60 -19.77
CA LEU A 126 4.95 12.44 -20.63
C LEU A 126 3.72 11.63 -20.14
N LEU A 127 3.57 11.45 -18.82
CA LEU A 127 2.41 10.76 -18.24
C LEU A 127 1.11 11.51 -18.52
N THR A 128 1.11 12.83 -18.35
CA THR A 128 -0.05 13.69 -18.66
C THR A 128 -0.45 13.56 -20.15
N LYS A 129 0.53 13.60 -21.06
CA LYS A 129 0.27 13.44 -22.51
C LYS A 129 -0.28 12.06 -22.88
N LYS A 130 0.03 11.02 -22.09
CA LYS A 130 -0.49 9.67 -22.29
C LYS A 130 -1.88 9.45 -21.67
N GLY A 131 -2.56 10.51 -21.24
CA GLY A 131 -3.91 10.44 -20.66
C GLY A 131 -3.96 9.75 -19.29
N ARG A 132 -2.81 9.57 -18.63
CA ARG A 132 -2.80 9.08 -17.25
C ARG A 132 -3.27 10.20 -16.33
N GLU A 133 -4.05 9.85 -15.32
CA GLU A 133 -4.56 10.76 -14.29
C GLU A 133 -3.44 11.32 -13.43
N VAL A 134 -2.65 12.22 -14.00
CA VAL A 134 -1.62 12.95 -13.26
C VAL A 134 -2.18 14.32 -12.92
N ALA A 135 -2.28 14.60 -11.63
CA ALA A 135 -2.73 15.92 -11.17
C ALA A 135 -1.88 17.04 -11.77
N THR A 136 -2.53 18.09 -12.27
CA THR A 136 -1.87 19.28 -12.87
C THR A 136 -0.84 19.89 -11.92
N LYS A 137 -1.06 19.78 -10.59
CA LYS A 137 -0.17 20.25 -9.53
C LYS A 137 0.38 19.07 -8.72
N SER A 138 0.94 18.07 -9.42
CA SER A 138 1.56 16.90 -8.78
C SER A 138 2.73 17.32 -7.86
N GLN A 139 2.80 16.75 -6.67
CA GLN A 139 3.87 16.99 -5.70
C GLN A 139 5.14 16.15 -5.98
N HIS A 140 5.05 15.11 -6.80
CA HIS A 140 6.21 14.28 -7.18
C HIS A 140 7.34 15.06 -7.87
N PRO A 141 7.08 16.04 -8.80
CA PRO A 141 8.15 16.83 -9.40
C PRO A 141 8.87 17.77 -8.43
N LEU A 142 8.27 18.03 -7.27
CA LEU A 142 8.89 18.80 -6.19
C LEU A 142 9.64 17.90 -5.19
N GLY A 143 9.56 16.59 -5.34
CA GLY A 143 10.07 15.62 -4.38
C GLY A 143 9.25 15.52 -3.08
N ASN A 144 8.09 16.14 -3.06
CA ASN A 144 7.22 16.22 -1.87
C ASN A 144 6.16 15.12 -1.81
N ALA A 145 6.29 14.02 -2.57
CA ALA A 145 5.33 12.94 -2.60
C ALA A 145 5.98 11.58 -2.76
N ILE A 146 5.33 10.56 -2.19
CA ILE A 146 5.68 9.15 -2.35
C ILE A 146 4.40 8.34 -2.56
N ASP A 147 4.44 7.42 -3.54
CA ASP A 147 3.46 6.36 -3.75
C ASP A 147 4.03 5.05 -3.18
N PHE A 148 3.31 4.40 -2.28
CA PHE A 148 3.77 3.17 -1.61
C PHE A 148 2.64 2.23 -1.22
N LEU A 149 3.00 1.01 -0.90
CA LEU A 149 2.14 0.02 -0.28
C LEU A 149 2.88 -0.77 0.79
N LEU A 150 2.12 -1.42 1.65
CA LEU A 150 2.60 -2.39 2.64
C LEU A 150 2.10 -3.78 2.20
N PRO A 151 2.97 -4.73 1.83
CA PRO A 151 2.58 -5.97 1.15
C PRO A 151 1.52 -6.81 1.86
N GLU A 152 1.47 -6.75 3.19
CA GLU A 152 0.57 -7.55 4.02
C GLU A 152 -0.63 -6.75 4.55
N VAL A 153 -0.82 -5.51 4.08
CA VAL A 153 -1.86 -4.59 4.55
C VAL A 153 -2.72 -4.18 3.37
N GLU A 154 -4.04 -4.27 3.54
CA GLU A 154 -4.96 -3.76 2.52
C GLU A 154 -4.74 -2.25 2.31
N ALA A 155 -4.69 -1.83 1.05
CA ALA A 155 -4.47 -0.42 0.73
C ALA A 155 -5.55 0.49 1.33
N ARG A 156 -6.77 -0.02 1.56
CA ARG A 156 -7.84 0.67 2.25
C ARG A 156 -7.52 0.91 3.73
N GLU A 157 -7.04 -0.10 4.46
CA GLU A 157 -6.67 0.02 5.87
C GLU A 157 -5.54 1.04 6.05
N LEU A 158 -4.53 0.96 5.19
CA LEU A 158 -3.43 1.91 5.16
C LEU A 158 -3.92 3.34 4.89
N TYR A 159 -4.83 3.51 3.91
CA TYR A 159 -5.43 4.80 3.60
C TYR A 159 -6.21 5.37 4.79
N GLU A 160 -7.08 4.59 5.41
CA GLU A 160 -7.91 5.02 6.56
C GLU A 160 -7.03 5.43 7.76
N TRP A 161 -5.97 4.70 8.04
CA TRP A 161 -5.00 5.08 9.06
C TRP A 161 -4.29 6.42 8.74
N LEU A 162 -3.87 6.61 7.48
CA LEU A 162 -3.23 7.85 7.04
C LEU A 162 -4.15 9.07 7.15
N LEU A 163 -5.45 8.93 6.94
CA LEU A 163 -6.42 10.03 7.13
C LEU A 163 -6.42 10.60 8.55
N GLY A 164 -6.18 9.74 9.55
CA GLY A 164 -6.13 10.12 10.96
C GLY A 164 -4.78 10.62 11.45
N THR A 165 -3.69 10.30 10.72
CA THR A 165 -2.32 10.49 11.24
C THR A 165 -1.45 11.39 10.38
N HIS A 166 -1.80 11.64 9.12
CA HIS A 166 -1.04 12.48 8.20
C HIS A 166 -1.76 13.80 7.90
N ASP A 167 -1.04 14.92 8.01
CA ASP A 167 -1.60 16.26 7.80
C ASP A 167 -1.40 16.80 6.38
N GLY A 168 -0.88 15.99 5.46
CA GLY A 168 -0.70 16.32 4.05
C GLY A 168 -1.79 15.77 3.13
N GLY A 169 -1.47 15.63 1.84
CA GLY A 169 -2.34 15.00 0.87
C GLY A 169 -2.28 13.47 0.99
N VAL A 170 -3.45 12.81 0.95
CA VAL A 170 -3.58 11.35 0.92
C VAL A 170 -4.44 10.91 -0.24
N GLY A 171 -3.89 10.12 -1.15
CA GLY A 171 -4.58 9.52 -2.29
C GLY A 171 -4.76 8.02 -2.13
N PHE A 172 -5.93 7.51 -2.49
CA PHE A 172 -6.24 6.08 -2.48
C PHE A 172 -6.40 5.55 -3.90
N TYR A 173 -5.68 4.51 -4.25
CA TYR A 173 -5.71 3.86 -5.57
C TYR A 173 -6.11 2.40 -5.45
N PRO A 174 -7.42 2.12 -5.41
CA PRO A 174 -7.95 0.79 -5.07
C PRO A 174 -7.68 -0.28 -6.12
N ILE A 175 -7.58 0.08 -7.41
CA ILE A 175 -7.30 -0.88 -8.48
C ILE A 175 -5.82 -1.25 -8.50
N SER A 176 -4.96 -0.28 -8.27
CA SER A 176 -3.50 -0.46 -8.23
C SER A 176 -2.98 -0.83 -6.84
N GLU A 177 -3.86 -0.89 -5.83
CA GLU A 177 -3.62 -1.31 -4.45
C GLU A 177 -2.48 -0.56 -3.74
N PHE A 178 -2.41 0.77 -3.92
CA PHE A 178 -1.44 1.62 -3.23
C PHE A 178 -2.05 2.91 -2.70
N VAL A 179 -1.27 3.61 -1.89
CA VAL A 179 -1.59 4.94 -1.38
C VAL A 179 -0.55 5.96 -1.82
N HIS A 180 -0.99 7.19 -1.98
CA HIS A 180 -0.14 8.36 -2.16
C HIS A 180 -0.10 9.17 -0.89
N ILE A 181 1.06 9.71 -0.53
CA ILE A 181 1.22 10.75 0.49
C ILE A 181 1.99 11.92 -0.07
N ASP A 182 1.66 13.14 0.38
CA ASP A 182 2.46 14.33 0.09
C ASP A 182 2.42 15.36 1.23
N LEU A 183 3.37 16.29 1.23
CA LEU A 183 3.52 17.33 2.25
C LEU A 183 2.79 18.65 1.90
N ALA A 184 1.90 18.66 0.91
CA ALA A 184 1.08 19.83 0.63
C ALA A 184 -0.07 19.95 1.66
N ARG A 185 -0.99 20.90 1.43
CA ARG A 185 -2.17 21.06 2.29
C ARG A 185 -2.96 19.75 2.43
N LYS A 186 -3.55 19.51 3.57
CA LYS A 186 -4.43 18.36 3.84
C LYS A 186 -5.56 18.28 2.82
N ARG A 187 -5.66 17.17 2.14
CA ARG A 187 -6.70 16.84 1.17
C ARG A 187 -6.69 15.35 0.88
N THR A 188 -7.79 14.85 0.37
CA THR A 188 -7.93 13.43 0.01
C THR A 188 -8.54 13.28 -1.38
N TRP A 189 -8.22 12.19 -2.06
CA TRP A 189 -8.84 11.82 -3.33
C TRP A 189 -8.76 10.31 -3.55
N ARG A 190 -9.55 9.85 -4.51
CA ARG A 190 -9.52 8.48 -4.99
C ARG A 190 -9.12 8.49 -6.47
N GLY A 191 -8.08 7.72 -6.81
CA GLY A 191 -7.67 7.44 -8.18
C GLY A 191 -8.18 6.07 -8.66
N THR A 192 -7.82 5.70 -9.87
CA THR A 192 -8.15 4.40 -10.48
C THR A 192 -7.12 3.33 -10.19
#